data_e1b43d80d71a68fa89faf39c94d01b7b
#
_entry.id   e1b43d80d71a68fa89faf39c94d01b7b
#
_cell.length_a   1.000
_cell.length_b   1.000
_cell.length_c   1.000
_cell.angle_alpha   90.00
_cell.angle_beta   90.00
_cell.angle_gamma   90.00
#
_symmetry.space_group_name_H-M   'P 1'
#
loop_
_entity.id
_entity.type
_entity.pdbx_description
1 polymer ?
#
loop_
_entity_poly.entity_id
_entity_poly.type
_entity_poly.pdbx_seq_one_letter_code
_entity_poly.pdbx_strand_id
1 'polypeptide(L)'
;MPKKLKPIKAEKFADEDEVQDDYYEDEFEKEEVVEDLPQNFEAVEDPEEEKYEDAKKTFRRANSDKVMKVFNVIFVISIIVILIIGIDVICVSKYNVGPFFAIKTKTYKDGGTTEHYGLGYKVIKYKELSGRRDTEVGFWTLKYNNTAKNIEDIDIAIAFQNNPEQTADEYYKEYVSISSTIKELDIKNNKIILEYTDPDGKYTMNIVCEMNEKMDETTSYKTGDKLSIKGTIYKFTIKEKESSNSIYLMNCFIDTNNTLK
;
A
#
# COMPACT_ATOMS: atom_id res chain seq x y z
N MET A 1 -38.02 32.20 -13.00
CA MET A 1 -37.76 32.58 -11.59
C MET A 1 -36.98 31.44 -10.96
N PRO A 2 -35.73 31.57 -10.60
CA PRO A 2 -34.95 30.51 -9.97
C PRO A 2 -35.19 30.50 -8.45
N LYS A 3 -35.42 29.31 -7.89
CA LYS A 3 -35.64 29.08 -6.46
C LYS A 3 -34.27 29.22 -5.73
N LYS A 4 -34.21 30.11 -4.74
CA LYS A 4 -33.08 30.27 -3.83
C LYS A 4 -32.99 29.05 -2.90
N LEU A 5 -31.87 28.36 -2.94
CA LEU A 5 -31.49 27.33 -1.96
C LEU A 5 -31.05 28.02 -0.65
N LYS A 6 -31.57 27.54 0.48
CA LYS A 6 -31.19 28.00 1.82
C LYS A 6 -29.84 27.35 2.23
N PRO A 7 -28.97 28.06 2.96
CA PRO A 7 -27.73 27.49 3.45
C PRO A 7 -27.99 26.49 4.59
N ILE A 8 -27.32 25.35 4.53
CA ILE A 8 -27.29 24.32 5.58
C ILE A 8 -26.38 24.84 6.70
N LYS A 9 -26.92 24.91 7.92
CA LYS A 9 -26.16 25.21 9.14
C LYS A 9 -25.18 24.07 9.44
N ALA A 10 -23.91 24.43 9.63
CA ALA A 10 -22.92 23.55 10.20
C ALA A 10 -23.24 23.33 11.69
N GLU A 11 -23.53 22.09 12.07
CA GLU A 11 -23.56 21.69 13.48
C GLU A 11 -22.13 21.49 13.97
N LYS A 12 -21.80 22.23 15.02
CA LYS A 12 -20.60 22.07 15.82
C LYS A 12 -20.72 20.76 16.61
N PHE A 13 -19.87 19.80 16.32
CA PHE A 13 -19.55 18.75 17.27
C PHE A 13 -18.40 19.27 18.14
N ALA A 14 -18.76 19.69 19.34
CA ALA A 14 -17.85 19.83 20.47
C ALA A 14 -18.15 18.64 21.39
N ASP A 15 -17.20 17.77 21.58
CA ASP A 15 -17.09 16.95 22.78
C ASP A 15 -15.60 16.69 23.00
N GLU A 16 -15.06 17.57 23.83
CA GLU A 16 -13.80 17.38 24.54
C GLU A 16 -14.12 16.55 25.78
N ASP A 17 -13.84 15.28 25.75
CA ASP A 17 -13.73 14.46 26.98
C ASP A 17 -12.32 14.61 27.54
N GLU A 18 -12.15 15.63 28.40
CA GLU A 18 -11.02 15.70 29.32
C GLU A 18 -11.14 14.55 30.32
N VAL A 19 -10.27 13.56 30.17
CA VAL A 19 -10.00 12.55 31.20
C VAL A 19 -9.14 13.24 32.26
N GLN A 20 -9.78 13.62 33.35
CA GLN A 20 -9.15 14.13 34.54
C GLN A 20 -8.55 12.94 35.32
N ASP A 21 -7.22 12.78 35.26
CA ASP A 21 -6.48 11.89 36.14
C ASP A 21 -6.48 12.49 37.54
N ASP A 22 -7.37 11.99 38.39
CA ASP A 22 -7.35 12.25 39.83
C ASP A 22 -6.14 11.55 40.46
N TYR A 23 -5.05 12.27 40.62
CA TYR A 23 -3.95 11.92 41.49
C TYR A 23 -4.41 12.09 42.94
N TYR A 24 -4.71 11.00 43.62
CA TYR A 24 -4.81 10.97 45.08
C TYR A 24 -3.41 11.04 45.68
N GLU A 25 -3.00 12.23 46.12
CA GLU A 25 -1.90 12.39 47.06
C GLU A 25 -2.40 11.99 48.44
N ASP A 26 -2.08 10.79 48.85
CA ASP A 26 -2.20 10.37 50.27
C ASP A 26 -1.10 11.08 51.07
N GLU A 27 -1.45 12.21 51.69
CA GLU A 27 -0.67 12.80 52.78
C GLU A 27 -0.63 11.83 53.94
N PHE A 28 0.41 10.99 54.05
CA PHE A 28 0.75 10.30 55.26
C PHE A 28 1.40 11.30 56.23
N GLU A 29 0.64 11.78 57.19
CA GLU A 29 1.16 12.43 58.41
C GLU A 29 2.15 11.48 59.11
N LYS A 30 3.41 11.93 59.17
CA LYS A 30 4.42 11.25 60.00
C LYS A 30 4.20 11.64 61.45
N GLU A 31 3.50 10.83 62.20
CA GLU A 31 3.61 10.86 63.65
C GLU A 31 4.98 10.29 64.05
N GLU A 32 5.88 11.15 64.51
CA GLU A 32 7.09 10.79 65.23
C GLU A 32 6.73 10.18 66.58
N VAL A 33 6.59 8.88 66.63
CA VAL A 33 6.61 8.16 67.94
C VAL A 33 8.05 7.72 68.15
N VAL A 34 8.75 8.50 68.95
CA VAL A 34 10.03 8.10 69.53
C VAL A 34 9.74 7.19 70.68
N GLU A 35 9.76 5.87 70.48
CA GLU A 35 9.87 4.88 71.55
C GLU A 35 11.25 4.24 71.50
N ASP A 36 12.00 4.46 72.60
CA ASP A 36 13.25 3.81 72.93
C ASP A 36 13.00 2.29 73.04
N LEU A 37 13.29 1.54 71.96
CA LEU A 37 13.39 0.11 71.98
C LEU A 37 14.84 -0.32 72.10
N PRO A 38 15.20 -1.26 72.97
CA PRO A 38 16.57 -1.68 73.18
C PRO A 38 17.09 -2.38 71.91
N GLN A 39 18.23 -1.88 71.42
CA GLN A 39 18.98 -2.48 70.33
C GLN A 39 19.57 -3.80 70.79
N ASN A 40 18.83 -4.88 70.62
CA ASN A 40 19.39 -6.22 70.44
C ASN A 40 18.23 -7.22 70.13
N PHE A 41 17.65 -7.13 68.96
CA PHE A 41 16.98 -8.26 68.37
C PHE A 41 17.90 -8.79 67.26
N GLU A 42 18.67 -9.83 67.61
CA GLU A 42 19.16 -10.76 66.61
C GLU A 42 17.95 -11.35 65.95
N ALA A 43 17.71 -10.99 64.64
CA ALA A 43 16.68 -11.60 63.84
C ALA A 43 16.98 -13.08 63.75
N VAL A 44 16.24 -13.88 64.53
CA VAL A 44 16.22 -15.33 64.37
C VAL A 44 15.59 -15.57 62.99
N GLU A 45 16.43 -15.80 62.01
CA GLU A 45 15.97 -16.21 60.66
C GLU A 45 15.23 -17.55 60.88
N ASP A 46 13.92 -17.54 60.61
CA ASP A 46 13.12 -18.75 60.69
C ASP A 46 13.52 -19.65 59.50
N PRO A 47 14.09 -20.81 59.71
CA PRO A 47 14.55 -21.70 58.66
C PRO A 47 13.42 -22.22 57.76
N GLU A 48 12.16 -22.03 58.13
CA GLU A 48 11.01 -22.33 57.26
C GLU A 48 10.71 -21.20 56.27
N GLU A 49 10.96 -19.95 56.65
CA GLU A 49 10.77 -18.80 55.80
C GLU A 49 11.83 -18.75 54.65
N GLU A 50 13.08 -19.11 54.96
CA GLU A 50 14.16 -19.24 53.97
C GLU A 50 13.84 -20.33 52.93
N LYS A 51 13.34 -21.48 53.38
CA LYS A 51 12.90 -22.57 52.49
C LYS A 51 11.74 -22.18 51.61
N TYR A 52 10.80 -21.38 52.10
CA TYR A 52 9.65 -20.90 51.35
C TYR A 52 10.06 -19.91 50.26
N GLU A 53 10.93 -18.96 50.58
CA GLU A 53 11.43 -17.99 49.58
C GLU A 53 12.30 -18.66 48.49
N ASP A 54 13.12 -19.64 48.83
CA ASP A 54 13.91 -20.40 47.87
C ASP A 54 13.03 -21.29 46.99
N ALA A 55 11.99 -21.92 47.53
CA ALA A 55 11.00 -22.64 46.72
C ALA A 55 10.27 -21.72 45.75
N LYS A 56 9.89 -20.52 46.20
CA LYS A 56 9.22 -19.50 45.40
C LYS A 56 10.13 -18.95 44.31
N LYS A 57 11.41 -18.71 44.57
CA LYS A 57 12.43 -18.31 43.59
C LYS A 57 12.65 -19.39 42.53
N THR A 58 12.73 -20.66 42.96
CA THR A 58 12.90 -21.81 42.07
C THR A 58 11.70 -22.01 41.16
N PHE A 59 10.48 -21.86 41.67
CA PHE A 59 9.25 -21.94 40.90
C PHE A 59 9.12 -20.81 39.89
N ARG A 60 9.49 -19.56 40.24
CA ARG A 60 9.52 -18.42 39.34
C ARG A 60 10.54 -18.62 38.21
N ARG A 61 11.74 -19.14 38.51
CA ARG A 61 12.77 -19.46 37.52
C ARG A 61 12.32 -20.57 36.57
N ALA A 62 11.76 -21.65 37.07
CA ALA A 62 11.27 -22.77 36.25
C ALA A 62 10.14 -22.36 35.33
N ASN A 63 9.24 -21.47 35.76
CA ASN A 63 8.18 -20.91 34.89
C ASN A 63 8.76 -19.95 33.86
N SER A 64 9.73 -19.10 34.22
CA SER A 64 10.42 -18.21 33.31
C SER A 64 11.09 -18.99 32.17
N ASP A 65 11.78 -20.10 32.49
CA ASP A 65 12.46 -20.93 31.49
C ASP A 65 11.48 -21.61 30.52
N LYS A 66 10.33 -22.04 31.01
CA LYS A 66 9.27 -22.60 30.14
C LYS A 66 8.69 -21.55 29.22
N VAL A 67 8.36 -20.37 29.75
CA VAL A 67 7.85 -19.23 28.97
C VAL A 67 8.87 -18.81 27.91
N MET A 68 10.15 -18.72 28.27
CA MET A 68 11.23 -18.37 27.34
C MET A 68 11.38 -19.42 26.22
N LYS A 69 11.28 -20.71 26.52
CA LYS A 69 11.32 -21.76 25.50
C LYS A 69 10.13 -21.65 24.53
N VAL A 70 8.92 -21.44 25.03
CA VAL A 70 7.73 -21.24 24.20
C VAL A 70 7.88 -20.00 23.33
N PHE A 71 8.36 -18.90 23.90
CA PHE A 71 8.61 -17.67 23.17
C PHE A 71 9.62 -17.88 22.03
N ASN A 72 10.74 -18.56 22.31
CA ASN A 72 11.73 -18.86 21.28
C ASN A 72 11.17 -19.72 20.15
N VAL A 73 10.32 -20.71 20.44
CA VAL A 73 9.67 -21.53 19.42
C VAL A 73 8.73 -20.68 18.55
N ILE A 74 7.90 -19.83 19.16
CA ILE A 74 7.01 -18.92 18.44
C ILE A 74 7.82 -17.97 17.57
N PHE A 75 8.91 -17.43 18.09
CA PHE A 75 9.79 -16.52 17.38
C PHE A 75 10.42 -17.19 16.12
N VAL A 76 10.92 -18.41 16.25
CA VAL A 76 11.45 -19.18 15.12
C VAL A 76 10.38 -19.44 14.07
N ILE A 77 9.18 -19.86 14.49
CA ILE A 77 8.05 -20.07 13.57
C ILE A 77 7.69 -18.77 12.84
N SER A 78 7.67 -17.64 13.54
CA SER A 78 7.39 -16.32 12.94
C SER A 78 8.41 -15.95 11.87
N ILE A 79 9.68 -16.18 12.10
CA ILE A 79 10.75 -15.96 11.11
C ILE A 79 10.51 -16.83 9.87
N ILE A 80 10.20 -18.10 10.05
CA ILE A 80 9.94 -19.02 8.93
C ILE A 80 8.75 -18.52 8.08
N VAL A 81 7.67 -18.10 8.73
CA VAL A 81 6.47 -17.54 8.04
C VAL A 81 6.83 -16.29 7.25
N ILE A 82 7.61 -15.37 7.84
CA ILE A 82 8.05 -14.15 7.15
C ILE A 82 8.91 -14.48 5.92
N LEU A 83 9.81 -15.46 6.02
CA LEU A 83 10.64 -15.90 4.90
C LEU A 83 9.79 -16.50 3.77
N ILE A 84 8.80 -17.32 4.09
CA ILE A 84 7.86 -17.90 3.11
C ILE A 84 7.13 -16.79 2.36
N ILE A 85 6.56 -15.82 3.08
CA ILE A 85 5.86 -14.67 2.49
C ILE A 85 6.82 -13.87 1.61
N GLY A 86 8.03 -13.61 2.09
CA GLY A 86 9.04 -12.84 1.35
C GLY A 86 9.43 -13.51 0.03
N ILE A 87 9.63 -14.83 0.02
CA ILE A 87 9.94 -15.60 -1.19
C ILE A 87 8.80 -15.47 -2.21
N ASP A 88 7.55 -15.70 -1.78
CA ASP A 88 6.40 -15.61 -2.69
C ASP A 88 6.22 -14.20 -3.25
N VAL A 89 6.33 -13.17 -2.42
CA VAL A 89 6.24 -11.77 -2.87
C VAL A 89 7.32 -11.44 -3.91
N ILE A 90 8.57 -11.87 -3.69
CA ILE A 90 9.67 -11.66 -4.63
C ILE A 90 9.42 -12.42 -5.95
N CYS A 91 9.01 -13.69 -5.87
CA CYS A 91 8.73 -14.53 -7.05
C CYS A 91 7.61 -13.94 -7.90
N VAL A 92 6.54 -13.49 -7.27
CA VAL A 92 5.41 -12.86 -7.96
C VAL A 92 5.79 -11.51 -8.56
N SER A 93 6.41 -10.61 -7.76
CA SER A 93 6.66 -9.23 -8.17
C SER A 93 7.79 -9.10 -9.20
N LYS A 94 8.84 -9.92 -9.07
CA LYS A 94 10.05 -9.82 -9.90
C LYS A 94 10.04 -10.77 -11.10
N TYR A 95 9.52 -11.98 -10.89
CA TYR A 95 9.58 -13.03 -11.92
C TYR A 95 8.23 -13.32 -12.55
N ASN A 96 7.15 -12.66 -12.12
CA ASN A 96 5.78 -12.87 -12.58
C ASN A 96 5.33 -14.35 -12.53
N VAL A 97 5.91 -15.12 -11.62
CA VAL A 97 5.54 -16.53 -11.35
C VAL A 97 4.39 -16.51 -10.33
N GLY A 98 3.54 -17.54 -10.33
CA GLY A 98 2.49 -17.68 -9.30
C GLY A 98 3.11 -17.90 -7.91
N PRO A 99 2.39 -17.56 -6.83
CA PRO A 99 2.85 -17.85 -5.48
C PRO A 99 2.93 -19.37 -5.25
N PHE A 100 4.03 -19.83 -4.63
CA PHE A 100 4.26 -21.26 -4.36
C PHE A 100 3.49 -21.77 -3.14
N PHE A 101 3.26 -20.88 -2.16
CA PHE A 101 2.64 -21.21 -0.87
C PHE A 101 1.20 -20.71 -0.76
N ALA A 102 0.48 -20.60 -1.89
CA ALA A 102 -0.93 -20.27 -1.89
C ALA A 102 -1.77 -21.41 -1.32
N ILE A 103 -2.61 -21.10 -0.33
CA ILE A 103 -3.51 -22.04 0.32
C ILE A 103 -4.76 -22.27 -0.53
N LYS A 104 -5.22 -21.21 -1.22
CA LYS A 104 -6.45 -21.20 -2.01
C LYS A 104 -6.26 -20.36 -3.26
N THR A 105 -6.83 -20.81 -4.36
CA THR A 105 -6.87 -20.06 -5.61
C THR A 105 -8.32 -19.93 -6.08
N LYS A 106 -8.69 -18.73 -6.56
CA LYS A 106 -9.97 -18.45 -7.20
C LYS A 106 -9.70 -17.89 -8.59
N THR A 107 -10.43 -18.38 -9.59
CA THR A 107 -10.32 -17.91 -10.98
C THR A 107 -11.58 -17.17 -11.37
N TYR A 108 -11.43 -16.05 -12.05
CA TYR A 108 -12.51 -15.20 -12.58
C TYR A 108 -12.80 -15.58 -14.05
N LYS A 109 -14.03 -15.24 -14.48
CA LYS A 109 -14.47 -15.52 -15.87
C LYS A 109 -14.27 -14.31 -16.80
N ASP A 110 -13.19 -13.57 -16.58
CA ASP A 110 -12.86 -12.32 -17.30
C ASP A 110 -11.77 -12.48 -18.35
N GLY A 111 -11.27 -13.68 -18.52
CA GLY A 111 -10.12 -14.00 -19.37
C GLY A 111 -9.06 -14.81 -18.66
N GLY A 112 -9.26 -15.05 -17.35
CA GLY A 112 -8.40 -15.92 -16.56
C GLY A 112 -7.67 -15.23 -15.41
N THR A 113 -8.16 -14.12 -14.91
CA THR A 113 -7.65 -13.52 -13.67
C THR A 113 -7.72 -14.51 -12.52
N THR A 114 -6.66 -14.59 -11.73
CA THR A 114 -6.55 -15.51 -10.59
C THR A 114 -6.24 -14.75 -9.31
N GLU A 115 -6.93 -15.12 -8.26
CA GLU A 115 -6.72 -14.66 -6.89
C GLU A 115 -6.11 -15.79 -6.07
N HIS A 116 -4.94 -15.56 -5.52
CA HIS A 116 -4.21 -16.52 -4.69
C HIS A 116 -4.14 -16.03 -3.25
N TYR A 117 -4.54 -16.89 -2.32
CA TYR A 117 -4.54 -16.59 -0.89
C TYR A 117 -3.38 -17.32 -0.23
N GLY A 118 -2.43 -16.59 0.33
CA GLY A 118 -1.32 -17.11 1.10
C GLY A 118 -1.49 -16.88 2.62
N LEU A 119 -0.42 -17.06 3.37
CA LEU A 119 -0.37 -16.83 4.81
C LEU A 119 -0.28 -15.33 5.11
N GLY A 120 -1.42 -14.67 5.30
CA GLY A 120 -1.50 -13.24 5.62
C GLY A 120 -1.39 -12.29 4.41
N TYR A 121 -1.19 -12.82 3.21
CA TYR A 121 -1.11 -12.05 1.97
C TYR A 121 -2.06 -12.58 0.90
N LYS A 122 -2.33 -11.76 -0.09
CA LYS A 122 -3.11 -12.09 -1.28
C LYS A 122 -2.37 -11.60 -2.53
N VAL A 123 -2.44 -12.39 -3.58
CA VAL A 123 -1.96 -12.03 -4.91
C VAL A 123 -3.13 -12.07 -5.87
N ILE A 124 -3.34 -11.00 -6.62
CA ILE A 124 -4.30 -10.95 -7.73
C ILE A 124 -3.50 -10.80 -9.01
N LYS A 125 -3.54 -11.83 -9.84
CA LYS A 125 -2.91 -11.83 -11.16
C LYS A 125 -3.98 -11.58 -12.20
N TYR A 126 -4.05 -10.34 -12.68
CA TYR A 126 -5.01 -9.93 -13.69
C TYR A 126 -4.61 -10.49 -15.06
N LYS A 127 -5.59 -11.05 -15.75
CA LYS A 127 -5.43 -11.58 -17.11
C LYS A 127 -6.74 -11.43 -17.86
N GLU A 128 -7.16 -10.19 -18.06
CA GLU A 128 -8.37 -9.91 -18.81
C GLU A 128 -8.14 -10.00 -20.31
N LEU A 129 -9.18 -10.30 -21.09
CA LEU A 129 -9.07 -10.43 -22.55
C LEU A 129 -8.71 -9.10 -23.21
N SER A 130 -9.36 -8.02 -22.81
CA SER A 130 -9.14 -6.67 -23.36
C SER A 130 -9.08 -5.62 -22.26
N GLY A 131 -8.36 -5.91 -21.19
CA GLY A 131 -8.28 -5.08 -20.01
C GLY A 131 -7.01 -5.31 -19.24
N ARG A 132 -7.11 -5.23 -17.92
CA ARG A 132 -5.96 -5.26 -16.98
C ARG A 132 -5.14 -6.56 -17.07
N ARG A 133 -3.81 -6.43 -17.15
CA ARG A 133 -2.85 -7.55 -17.24
C ARG A 133 -1.60 -7.29 -16.40
N ASP A 134 -1.79 -7.03 -15.14
CA ASP A 134 -0.71 -6.84 -14.16
C ASP A 134 -0.88 -7.76 -12.95
N THR A 135 -0.07 -7.57 -11.94
CA THR A 135 -0.13 -8.37 -10.72
C THR A 135 -0.08 -7.45 -9.51
N GLU A 136 -1.08 -7.57 -8.65
CA GLU A 136 -1.12 -6.90 -7.35
C GLU A 136 -0.81 -7.88 -6.22
N VAL A 137 -0.01 -7.41 -5.26
CA VAL A 137 0.29 -8.13 -4.03
C VAL A 137 -0.07 -7.25 -2.85
N GLY A 138 -0.82 -7.78 -1.91
CA GLY A 138 -1.25 -7.05 -0.73
C GLY A 138 -1.71 -7.97 0.40
N PHE A 139 -2.30 -7.39 1.44
CA PHE A 139 -2.92 -8.16 2.52
C PHE A 139 -4.21 -8.85 2.06
N TRP A 140 -4.78 -9.73 2.87
CA TRP A 140 -6.05 -10.40 2.57
C TRP A 140 -7.21 -9.46 2.27
N THR A 141 -7.12 -8.21 2.71
CA THR A 141 -8.09 -7.15 2.42
C THR A 141 -8.04 -6.64 0.98
N LEU A 142 -6.99 -6.98 0.22
CA LEU A 142 -6.88 -6.62 -1.18
C LEU A 142 -8.10 -7.11 -1.96
N LYS A 143 -8.76 -6.21 -2.68
CA LYS A 143 -9.96 -6.52 -3.46
C LYS A 143 -9.61 -6.55 -4.95
N TYR A 144 -10.23 -7.51 -5.65
CA TYR A 144 -10.25 -7.50 -7.10
C TYR A 144 -10.86 -6.19 -7.60
N ASN A 145 -10.12 -5.47 -8.44
CA ASN A 145 -10.57 -4.24 -9.07
C ASN A 145 -10.02 -4.17 -10.50
N ASN A 146 -10.89 -4.32 -11.47
CA ASN A 146 -10.57 -4.22 -12.89
C ASN A 146 -10.99 -2.88 -13.51
N THR A 147 -11.45 -1.93 -12.70
CA THR A 147 -11.86 -0.61 -13.18
C THR A 147 -10.64 0.31 -13.25
N ALA A 148 -10.35 0.82 -14.44
CA ALA A 148 -9.31 1.84 -14.60
C ALA A 148 -9.74 3.15 -13.94
N LYS A 149 -8.82 3.78 -13.21
CA LYS A 149 -9.00 5.15 -12.69
C LYS A 149 -8.91 6.11 -13.87
N ASN A 150 -10.00 6.78 -14.18
CA ASN A 150 -9.98 7.83 -15.20
C ASN A 150 -9.17 9.02 -14.69
N ILE A 151 -8.17 9.41 -15.47
CA ILE A 151 -7.30 10.54 -15.16
C ILE A 151 -7.27 11.41 -16.42
N GLU A 152 -7.58 12.69 -16.28
CA GLU A 152 -7.36 13.63 -17.36
C GLU A 152 -5.87 13.92 -17.50
N ASP A 153 -5.37 14.04 -18.74
CA ASP A 153 -3.96 14.29 -19.01
C ASP A 153 -3.49 15.62 -18.39
N ILE A 154 -4.37 16.62 -18.32
CA ILE A 154 -4.11 17.89 -17.66
C ILE A 154 -3.88 17.73 -16.16
N ASP A 155 -4.68 16.92 -15.47
CA ASP A 155 -4.60 16.75 -14.03
C ASP A 155 -3.29 16.11 -13.61
N ILE A 156 -2.91 15.01 -14.29
CA ILE A 156 -1.64 14.33 -14.00
C ILE A 156 -0.43 15.18 -14.41
N ALA A 157 -0.55 15.96 -15.48
CA ALA A 157 0.50 16.85 -15.91
C ALA A 157 0.76 17.98 -14.91
N ILE A 158 -0.31 18.61 -14.39
CA ILE A 158 -0.21 19.66 -13.37
C ILE A 158 0.33 19.07 -12.05
N ALA A 159 -0.16 17.91 -11.62
CA ALA A 159 0.34 17.25 -10.43
C ALA A 159 1.85 16.95 -10.55
N PHE A 160 2.27 16.42 -11.70
CA PHE A 160 3.66 16.08 -11.96
C PHE A 160 4.57 17.31 -12.10
N GLN A 161 4.06 18.42 -12.61
CA GLN A 161 4.78 19.70 -12.68
C GLN A 161 5.01 20.30 -11.29
N ASN A 162 4.00 20.22 -10.41
CA ASN A 162 4.04 20.80 -9.08
C ASN A 162 4.87 19.97 -8.08
N ASN A 163 4.71 18.66 -8.07
CA ASN A 163 5.44 17.76 -7.19
C ASN A 163 5.66 16.38 -7.84
N PRO A 164 6.73 16.24 -8.64
CA PRO A 164 6.99 15.02 -9.41
C PRO A 164 7.16 13.76 -8.54
N GLU A 165 7.83 13.88 -7.39
CA GLU A 165 8.10 12.74 -6.50
C GLU A 165 6.81 12.23 -5.85
N GLN A 166 6.02 13.11 -5.27
CA GLN A 166 4.73 12.74 -4.66
C GLN A 166 3.77 12.16 -5.71
N THR A 167 3.72 12.74 -6.91
CA THR A 167 2.88 12.24 -7.99
C THR A 167 3.34 10.86 -8.45
N ALA A 168 4.66 10.64 -8.55
CA ALA A 168 5.20 9.33 -8.88
C ALA A 168 4.80 8.27 -7.85
N ASP A 169 4.89 8.58 -6.55
CA ASP A 169 4.50 7.66 -5.48
C ASP A 169 2.99 7.38 -5.48
N GLU A 170 2.15 8.40 -5.72
CA GLU A 170 0.70 8.27 -5.73
C GLU A 170 0.19 7.39 -6.90
N TYR A 171 0.81 7.53 -8.08
CA TYR A 171 0.33 6.86 -9.29
C TYR A 171 1.13 5.60 -9.65
N TYR A 172 2.20 5.29 -8.93
CA TYR A 172 2.99 4.08 -9.21
C TYR A 172 2.17 2.80 -9.04
N LYS A 173 2.11 1.98 -10.10
CA LYS A 173 1.30 0.75 -10.20
C LYS A 173 -0.22 0.97 -10.24
N GLU A 174 -0.69 2.20 -10.38
CA GLU A 174 -2.11 2.44 -10.61
C GLU A 174 -2.52 1.98 -12.03
N TYR A 175 -3.68 1.31 -12.12
CA TYR A 175 -4.32 1.00 -13.39
C TYR A 175 -5.21 2.17 -13.80
N VAL A 176 -4.85 2.84 -14.89
CA VAL A 176 -5.42 4.13 -15.28
C VAL A 176 -5.98 4.08 -16.70
N SER A 177 -6.92 4.98 -16.98
CA SER A 177 -7.38 5.35 -18.32
C SER A 177 -7.03 6.81 -18.57
N ILE A 178 -6.19 7.09 -19.56
CA ILE A 178 -5.74 8.43 -19.89
C ILE A 178 -6.09 8.72 -21.35
N SER A 179 -6.68 9.88 -21.61
CA SER A 179 -7.02 10.36 -22.95
C SER A 179 -6.14 11.55 -23.32
N SER A 180 -5.39 11.44 -24.42
CA SER A 180 -4.54 12.54 -24.91
C SER A 180 -4.32 12.44 -26.41
N THR A 181 -3.52 13.35 -26.98
CA THR A 181 -3.24 13.40 -28.41
C THR A 181 -2.06 12.51 -28.79
N ILE A 182 -2.18 11.75 -29.87
CA ILE A 182 -1.09 10.92 -30.38
C ILE A 182 0.01 11.82 -30.96
N LYS A 183 1.19 11.72 -30.35
CA LYS A 183 2.42 12.36 -30.88
C LYS A 183 3.11 11.47 -31.88
N GLU A 184 3.23 10.18 -31.56
CA GLU A 184 4.00 9.23 -32.36
C GLU A 184 3.45 7.81 -32.21
N LEU A 185 3.50 7.05 -33.31
CA LEU A 185 3.19 5.61 -33.35
C LEU A 185 4.49 4.87 -33.68
N ASP A 186 5.11 4.29 -32.67
CA ASP A 186 6.29 3.45 -32.81
C ASP A 186 5.89 1.97 -32.99
N ILE A 187 5.46 1.61 -34.17
CA ILE A 187 5.00 0.27 -34.55
C ILE A 187 6.11 -0.76 -34.32
N LYS A 188 7.37 -0.39 -34.56
CA LYS A 188 8.51 -1.28 -34.42
C LYS A 188 8.72 -1.76 -32.98
N ASN A 189 8.56 -0.84 -32.04
CA ASN A 189 8.72 -1.14 -30.61
C ASN A 189 7.37 -1.37 -29.89
N ASN A 190 6.27 -1.41 -30.65
CA ASN A 190 4.92 -1.62 -30.16
C ASN A 190 4.48 -0.59 -29.10
N LYS A 191 4.75 0.69 -29.37
CA LYS A 191 4.47 1.80 -28.44
C LYS A 191 3.64 2.89 -29.11
N ILE A 192 2.75 3.49 -28.33
CA ILE A 192 2.05 4.73 -28.68
C ILE A 192 2.56 5.80 -27.72
N ILE A 193 3.00 6.92 -28.26
CA ILE A 193 3.40 8.07 -27.46
C ILE A 193 2.31 9.11 -27.58
N LEU A 194 1.61 9.38 -26.47
CA LEU A 194 0.68 10.48 -26.35
C LEU A 194 1.42 11.69 -25.79
N GLU A 195 0.93 12.88 -26.11
CA GLU A 195 1.50 14.13 -25.63
C GLU A 195 0.41 15.03 -25.08
N TYR A 196 0.64 15.50 -23.87
CA TYR A 196 -0.04 16.65 -23.31
C TYR A 196 0.83 17.88 -23.44
N THR A 197 0.25 18.97 -23.94
CA THR A 197 0.88 20.29 -23.95
C THR A 197 -0.09 21.28 -23.34
N ASP A 198 0.38 22.08 -22.37
CA ASP A 198 -0.44 23.09 -21.75
C ASP A 198 -0.88 24.16 -22.77
N PRO A 199 -1.96 24.91 -22.49
CA PRO A 199 -2.47 25.91 -23.42
C PRO A 199 -1.47 27.02 -23.77
N ASP A 200 -0.52 27.30 -22.88
CA ASP A 200 0.54 28.31 -23.08
C ASP A 200 1.76 27.74 -23.80
N GLY A 201 1.82 26.45 -24.08
CA GLY A 201 2.93 25.77 -24.72
C GLY A 201 4.22 25.70 -23.89
N LYS A 202 4.15 26.03 -22.60
CA LYS A 202 5.33 26.09 -21.72
C LYS A 202 5.69 24.75 -21.10
N TYR A 203 4.71 23.87 -20.94
CA TYR A 203 4.90 22.56 -20.36
C TYR A 203 4.39 21.47 -21.29
N THR A 204 5.20 20.46 -21.48
CA THR A 204 4.86 19.29 -22.30
C THR A 204 5.20 18.02 -21.54
N MET A 205 4.30 17.05 -21.56
CA MET A 205 4.48 15.74 -20.95
C MET A 205 4.20 14.65 -21.98
N ASN A 206 5.08 13.66 -22.06
CA ASN A 206 4.85 12.47 -22.87
C ASN A 206 4.26 11.34 -22.02
N ILE A 207 3.30 10.62 -22.59
CA ILE A 207 2.73 9.42 -22.01
C ILE A 207 3.09 8.27 -22.94
N VAL A 208 4.06 7.46 -22.54
CA VAL A 208 4.60 6.35 -23.33
C VAL A 208 3.84 5.08 -22.99
N CYS A 209 3.05 4.58 -23.93
CA CYS A 209 2.18 3.43 -23.75
C CYS A 209 2.78 2.21 -24.45
N GLU A 210 3.21 1.19 -23.68
CA GLU A 210 3.65 -0.10 -24.22
C GLU A 210 2.41 -0.98 -24.45
N MET A 211 2.07 -1.17 -25.74
CA MET A 211 0.85 -1.87 -26.10
C MET A 211 0.95 -3.38 -25.81
N ASN A 212 -0.11 -3.95 -25.27
CA ASN A 212 -0.15 -5.37 -24.99
C ASN A 212 -0.37 -6.20 -26.27
N GLU A 213 -1.18 -5.69 -27.19
CA GLU A 213 -1.42 -6.30 -28.49
C GLU A 213 -0.47 -5.70 -29.51
N LYS A 214 0.01 -6.56 -30.43
CA LYS A 214 0.93 -6.09 -31.48
C LYS A 214 0.20 -5.14 -32.43
N MET A 215 0.73 -3.95 -32.56
CA MET A 215 0.27 -3.01 -33.57
C MET A 215 0.78 -3.42 -34.96
N ASP A 216 -0.03 -3.23 -35.97
CA ASP A 216 0.33 -3.45 -37.36
C ASP A 216 0.19 -2.15 -38.20
N GLU A 217 0.63 -2.20 -39.42
CA GLU A 217 0.57 -1.06 -40.32
C GLU A 217 -0.87 -0.69 -40.74
N THR A 218 -1.86 -1.54 -40.42
CA THR A 218 -3.28 -1.30 -40.72
C THR A 218 -3.97 -0.51 -39.63
N THR A 219 -3.25 -0.13 -38.57
CA THR A 219 -3.77 0.68 -37.46
C THR A 219 -4.38 1.98 -38.03
N SER A 220 -5.66 2.20 -37.72
CA SER A 220 -6.43 3.32 -38.26
C SER A 220 -6.11 4.69 -37.62
N TYR A 221 -5.35 4.69 -36.54
CA TYR A 221 -4.97 5.89 -35.79
C TYR A 221 -3.78 6.60 -36.43
N LYS A 222 -3.75 7.94 -36.32
CA LYS A 222 -2.71 8.81 -36.86
C LYS A 222 -2.21 9.78 -35.79
N THR A 223 -1.02 10.28 -35.99
CA THR A 223 -0.49 11.43 -35.26
C THR A 223 -1.48 12.59 -35.31
N GLY A 224 -1.78 13.18 -34.17
CA GLY A 224 -2.77 14.25 -34.00
C GLY A 224 -4.16 13.76 -33.58
N ASP A 225 -4.46 12.47 -33.66
CA ASP A 225 -5.74 11.94 -33.22
C ASP A 225 -5.79 11.90 -31.65
N LYS A 226 -6.96 12.14 -31.11
CA LYS A 226 -7.22 11.88 -29.65
C LYS A 226 -7.47 10.40 -29.43
N LEU A 227 -6.77 9.83 -28.45
CA LEU A 227 -6.89 8.43 -28.11
C LEU A 227 -6.97 8.24 -26.59
N SER A 228 -7.86 7.38 -26.16
CA SER A 228 -7.93 6.94 -24.76
C SER A 228 -7.26 5.58 -24.61
N ILE A 229 -6.31 5.49 -23.69
CA ILE A 229 -5.53 4.27 -23.43
C ILE A 229 -5.67 3.88 -21.97
N LYS A 230 -5.93 2.60 -21.72
CA LYS A 230 -5.86 1.97 -20.40
C LYS A 230 -4.53 1.24 -20.24
N GLY A 231 -3.91 1.40 -19.09
CA GLY A 231 -2.65 0.71 -18.77
C GLY A 231 -2.24 0.92 -17.33
N THR A 232 -1.20 0.21 -16.91
CA THR A 232 -0.65 0.34 -15.55
C THR A 232 0.60 1.19 -15.58
N ILE A 233 0.65 2.24 -14.76
CA ILE A 233 1.81 3.12 -14.65
C ILE A 233 2.93 2.37 -13.93
N TYR A 234 4.12 2.30 -14.55
CA TYR A 234 5.26 1.57 -13.97
C TYR A 234 6.53 2.40 -13.83
N LYS A 235 6.60 3.55 -14.48
CA LYS A 235 7.80 4.39 -14.48
C LYS A 235 7.47 5.84 -14.75
N PHE A 236 8.23 6.72 -14.09
CA PHE A 236 8.27 8.14 -14.36
C PHE A 236 9.69 8.56 -14.73
N THR A 237 9.83 9.53 -15.61
CA THR A 237 11.11 10.15 -15.92
C THR A 237 10.98 11.66 -15.84
N ILE A 238 11.75 12.25 -14.93
CA ILE A 238 11.85 13.69 -14.72
C ILE A 238 13.11 14.15 -15.47
N LYS A 239 12.96 15.09 -16.39
CA LYS A 239 14.10 15.61 -17.15
C LYS A 239 14.36 17.06 -16.77
N GLU A 240 15.61 17.33 -16.39
CA GLU A 240 16.00 18.59 -15.78
C GLU A 240 16.09 19.78 -16.71
N LYS A 241 16.22 19.69 -18.02
CA LYS A 241 16.50 20.92 -18.85
C LYS A 241 16.00 21.03 -20.28
N GLU A 242 15.55 20.08 -21.02
CA GLU A 242 15.14 20.33 -22.45
C GLU A 242 14.28 19.23 -23.07
N SER A 243 13.83 18.31 -22.31
CA SER A 243 12.95 17.26 -22.81
C SER A 243 11.78 17.08 -21.86
N SER A 244 10.62 16.89 -22.43
CA SER A 244 9.36 16.69 -21.70
C SER A 244 9.47 15.57 -20.67
N ASN A 245 8.88 15.79 -19.52
CA ASN A 245 8.65 14.75 -18.54
C ASN A 245 7.90 13.59 -19.19
N SER A 246 8.11 12.37 -18.70
CA SER A 246 7.48 11.21 -19.30
C SER A 246 6.92 10.26 -18.26
N ILE A 247 5.71 9.79 -18.52
CA ILE A 247 5.02 8.74 -17.76
C ILE A 247 4.99 7.50 -18.67
N TYR A 248 5.28 6.33 -18.10
CA TYR A 248 5.32 5.08 -18.83
C TYR A 248 4.23 4.14 -18.31
N LEU A 249 3.39 3.69 -19.23
CA LEU A 249 2.35 2.70 -19.00
C LEU A 249 2.74 1.39 -19.67
N MET A 250 2.50 0.29 -18.99
CA MET A 250 2.68 -1.06 -19.55
C MET A 250 1.33 -1.78 -19.69
N ASN A 251 1.31 -2.83 -20.48
CA ASN A 251 0.13 -3.65 -20.76
C ASN A 251 -1.06 -2.81 -21.22
N CYS A 252 -0.79 -1.92 -22.17
CA CYS A 252 -1.77 -0.94 -22.62
C CYS A 252 -2.76 -1.52 -23.61
N PHE A 253 -4.02 -1.02 -23.49
CA PHE A 253 -5.12 -1.30 -24.39
C PHE A 253 -5.80 0.00 -24.80
N ILE A 254 -6.28 0.06 -26.03
CA ILE A 254 -7.09 1.18 -26.50
C ILE A 254 -8.49 1.08 -25.90
N ASP A 255 -8.93 2.14 -25.22
CA ASP A 255 -10.28 2.22 -24.67
C ASP A 255 -11.28 2.66 -25.74
N THR A 256 -11.82 1.69 -26.45
CA THR A 256 -12.79 1.96 -27.53
C THR A 256 -14.10 2.62 -27.05
N ASN A 257 -14.39 2.56 -25.75
CA ASN A 257 -15.59 3.18 -25.17
C ASN A 257 -15.45 4.69 -24.97
N ASN A 258 -14.21 5.19 -24.81
CA ASN A 258 -13.90 6.59 -24.57
C ASN A 258 -13.12 7.27 -25.72
N THR A 259 -12.92 6.58 -26.83
CA THR A 259 -12.25 7.19 -27.99
C THR A 259 -13.21 8.17 -28.64
N LEU A 260 -13.00 9.45 -28.37
CA LEU A 260 -13.75 10.54 -29.02
C LEU A 260 -13.35 10.55 -30.51
N LYS A 261 -14.31 10.26 -31.38
CA LYS A 261 -14.19 10.45 -32.81
C LYS A 261 -14.21 11.93 -33.18
#